data_feb92466a7dcb2233294764923e8770d
#
_entry.id   feb92466a7dcb2233294764923e8770d
#
_cell.length_a   1.000
_cell.length_b   1.000
_cell.length_c   1.000
_cell.angle_alpha   90.00
_cell.angle_beta   90.00
_cell.angle_gamma   90.00
#
_symmetry.space_group_name_H-M   'P 1'
#
loop_
_entity.id
_entity.type
_entity.pdbx_description
1 polymer ?
#
loop_
_entity_poly.entity_id
_entity_poly.type
_entity_poly.pdbx_seq_one_letter_code
_entity_poly.pdbx_strand_id
1 'polypeptide(L)'
;MEKGLVAVLGGGNGGHAVAANLSLAGFKVNFFELPQFAESFEKVLRTKEIQIQGISVDGVAKLNHATTDIQQAIKDAEVIFVITPAFGHKAMAEVCVPFIQDGQIIVLMPGSGGSLEFIDMIKRKKVKREIAIAETCTLPYGARLKGPGHVSVLINAVILPTGVFPSKKTGEVIPKLKQFYQTITPAKDVLEAAINNPNPIVHPVATLLSATRIEHSRGEFYLYAEGMTPAVARTYESLNEERLSICKVMGYKLYHWDNLEFRDYNLGETEEECRYRILNTSMDAAFGKDGIYAGIKMKGPEHLKDRYVTEDVPYGMVLLSTLGDLLGVPTPTHNAVIQLASVMNRIDYWETGRGMKQLGVSKFDKKRLKRFLLEGK
;
A
#
# COMPACT_ATOMS: atom_id res chain seq x y z
N MET A 1 5.23 -3.51 -31.74
CA MET A 1 5.58 -2.14 -31.34
C MET A 1 6.32 -2.22 -30.03
N GLU A 2 7.46 -1.56 -29.88
CA GLU A 2 8.13 -1.43 -28.57
C GLU A 2 7.20 -0.71 -27.60
N LYS A 3 7.01 -1.28 -26.42
CA LYS A 3 6.26 -0.64 -25.34
C LYS A 3 7.10 0.47 -24.71
N GLY A 4 6.44 1.46 -24.08
CA GLY A 4 7.08 2.64 -23.51
C GLY A 4 8.11 2.35 -22.42
N LEU A 5 8.86 3.38 -22.04
CA LEU A 5 9.82 3.35 -20.94
C LEU A 5 9.12 3.65 -19.60
N VAL A 6 9.38 2.82 -18.62
CA VAL A 6 8.89 3.01 -17.25
C VAL A 6 10.03 2.95 -16.23
N ALA A 7 9.86 3.64 -15.12
CA ALA A 7 10.77 3.54 -13.97
C ALA A 7 10.09 2.79 -12.83
N VAL A 8 10.82 1.93 -12.14
CA VAL A 8 10.40 1.26 -10.91
C VAL A 8 11.37 1.67 -9.81
N LEU A 9 10.86 2.31 -8.77
CA LEU A 9 11.65 2.85 -7.66
C LEU A 9 11.39 2.03 -6.39
N GLY A 10 12.45 1.42 -5.84
CA GLY A 10 12.44 0.58 -4.66
C GLY A 10 12.75 -0.89 -4.95
N GLY A 11 13.93 -1.36 -4.53
CA GLY A 11 14.50 -2.68 -4.80
C GLY A 11 14.05 -3.80 -3.83
N GLY A 12 12.91 -3.61 -3.15
CA GLY A 12 12.33 -4.63 -2.27
C GLY A 12 11.60 -5.76 -3.02
N ASN A 13 10.87 -6.61 -2.25
CA ASN A 13 10.08 -7.73 -2.81
C ASN A 13 9.14 -7.28 -3.94
N GLY A 14 8.34 -6.25 -3.67
CA GLY A 14 7.36 -5.72 -4.64
C GLY A 14 8.03 -5.12 -5.87
N GLY A 15 9.10 -4.32 -5.67
CA GLY A 15 9.82 -3.69 -6.78
C GLY A 15 10.44 -4.69 -7.74
N HIS A 16 11.07 -5.76 -7.23
CA HIS A 16 11.57 -6.85 -8.07
C HIS A 16 10.46 -7.52 -8.87
N ALA A 17 9.31 -7.81 -8.23
CA ALA A 17 8.18 -8.44 -8.92
C ALA A 17 7.60 -7.53 -10.01
N VAL A 18 7.40 -6.23 -9.71
CA VAL A 18 6.88 -5.24 -10.66
C VAL A 18 7.86 -5.05 -11.83
N ALA A 19 9.16 -4.82 -11.54
CA ALA A 19 10.17 -4.60 -12.57
C ALA A 19 10.30 -5.81 -13.51
N ALA A 20 10.34 -7.03 -12.95
CA ALA A 20 10.46 -8.25 -13.74
C ALA A 20 9.21 -8.50 -14.59
N ASN A 21 8.02 -8.36 -14.01
CA ASN A 21 6.76 -8.58 -14.72
C ASN A 21 6.59 -7.60 -15.88
N LEU A 22 6.83 -6.31 -15.67
CA LEU A 22 6.74 -5.29 -16.71
C LEU A 22 7.78 -5.51 -17.83
N SER A 23 9.01 -5.90 -17.47
CA SER A 23 10.04 -6.21 -18.44
C SER A 23 9.67 -7.41 -19.33
N LEU A 24 9.18 -8.52 -18.72
CA LEU A 24 8.69 -9.69 -19.46
C LEU A 24 7.44 -9.39 -20.29
N ALA A 25 6.63 -8.43 -19.84
CA ALA A 25 5.51 -7.91 -20.63
C ALA A 25 5.95 -7.02 -21.82
N GLY A 26 7.25 -6.77 -22.00
CA GLY A 26 7.84 -6.05 -23.14
C GLY A 26 8.01 -4.55 -22.94
N PHE A 27 7.87 -4.02 -21.73
CA PHE A 27 8.21 -2.63 -21.42
C PHE A 27 9.73 -2.47 -21.23
N LYS A 28 10.27 -1.30 -21.57
CA LYS A 28 11.61 -0.91 -21.16
C LYS A 28 11.54 -0.48 -19.69
N VAL A 29 12.28 -1.15 -18.81
CA VAL A 29 12.20 -0.89 -17.35
C VAL A 29 13.53 -0.36 -16.86
N ASN A 30 13.52 0.84 -16.28
CA ASN A 30 14.60 1.35 -15.45
C ASN A 30 14.28 0.99 -13.99
N PHE A 31 15.18 0.29 -13.32
CA PHE A 31 14.99 -0.15 -11.94
C PHE A 31 15.97 0.58 -11.00
N PHE A 32 15.44 1.24 -10.00
CA PHE A 32 16.18 2.11 -9.10
C PHE A 32 16.10 1.65 -7.66
N GLU A 33 17.22 1.76 -6.95
CA GLU A 33 17.25 1.67 -5.48
C GLU A 33 18.06 2.83 -4.91
N LEU A 34 17.70 3.25 -3.69
CA LEU A 34 18.42 4.30 -2.98
C LEU A 34 19.86 3.86 -2.68
N PRO A 35 20.87 4.77 -2.79
CA PRO A 35 22.29 4.42 -2.60
C PRO A 35 22.60 3.67 -1.30
N GLN A 36 21.89 4.01 -0.20
CA GLN A 36 22.09 3.34 1.09
C GLN A 36 21.67 1.85 1.10
N PHE A 37 20.91 1.39 0.10
CA PHE A 37 20.51 0.00 -0.07
C PHE A 37 21.20 -0.68 -1.26
N ALA A 38 22.23 -0.05 -1.84
CA ALA A 38 22.93 -0.55 -3.03
C ALA A 38 23.52 -1.95 -2.84
N GLU A 39 23.98 -2.30 -1.64
CA GLU A 39 24.55 -3.61 -1.34
C GLU A 39 23.54 -4.74 -1.59
N SER A 40 22.30 -4.61 -1.11
CA SER A 40 21.25 -5.60 -1.33
C SER A 40 20.78 -5.67 -2.78
N PHE A 41 21.12 -4.67 -3.58
CA PHE A 41 20.74 -4.50 -4.99
C PHE A 41 21.89 -4.77 -5.97
N GLU A 42 23.12 -5.05 -5.47
CA GLU A 42 24.35 -5.16 -6.26
C GLU A 42 24.26 -6.13 -7.45
N LYS A 43 23.69 -7.32 -7.23
CA LYS A 43 23.52 -8.31 -8.30
C LYS A 43 22.72 -7.74 -9.47
N VAL A 44 21.62 -7.04 -9.17
CA VAL A 44 20.76 -6.44 -10.19
C VAL A 44 21.47 -5.29 -10.91
N LEU A 45 22.21 -4.46 -10.17
CA LEU A 45 23.04 -3.40 -10.78
C LEU A 45 24.03 -3.96 -11.81
N ARG A 46 24.66 -5.06 -11.47
CA ARG A 46 25.70 -5.69 -12.32
C ARG A 46 25.13 -6.45 -13.51
N THR A 47 24.08 -7.27 -13.27
CA THR A 47 23.56 -8.17 -14.31
C THR A 47 22.44 -7.56 -15.14
N LYS A 48 21.70 -6.58 -14.59
CA LYS A 48 20.45 -6.04 -15.13
C LYS A 48 19.40 -7.13 -15.38
N GLU A 49 19.43 -8.20 -14.60
CA GLU A 49 18.54 -9.33 -14.74
C GLU A 49 17.82 -9.61 -13.40
N ILE A 50 16.56 -10.00 -13.51
CA ILE A 50 15.75 -10.48 -12.39
C ILE A 50 15.13 -11.81 -12.79
N GLN A 51 15.41 -12.85 -12.02
CA GLN A 51 14.69 -14.11 -12.11
C GLN A 51 13.36 -13.97 -11.36
N ILE A 52 12.25 -14.24 -12.03
CA ILE A 52 10.92 -14.26 -11.45
C ILE A 52 10.30 -15.63 -11.63
N GLN A 53 9.57 -16.10 -10.60
CA GLN A 53 8.82 -17.35 -10.63
C GLN A 53 7.53 -17.24 -9.83
N GLY A 54 6.60 -18.16 -10.05
CA GLY A 54 5.37 -18.32 -9.26
C GLY A 54 4.10 -18.10 -10.08
N ILE A 55 3.02 -17.66 -9.44
CA ILE A 55 1.69 -17.64 -10.06
C ILE A 55 1.48 -16.54 -11.12
N SER A 56 2.37 -15.55 -11.21
CA SER A 56 2.25 -14.48 -12.20
C SER A 56 2.91 -14.86 -13.53
N VAL A 57 4.22 -15.01 -13.53
CA VAL A 57 5.01 -15.35 -14.71
C VAL A 57 6.33 -15.99 -14.26
N ASP A 58 6.85 -16.90 -15.07
CA ASP A 58 8.19 -17.47 -14.89
C ASP A 58 9.14 -16.96 -15.96
N GLY A 59 10.37 -16.62 -15.58
CA GLY A 59 11.39 -16.21 -16.55
C GLY A 59 12.52 -15.40 -15.97
N VAL A 60 13.40 -14.95 -16.88
CA VAL A 60 14.48 -14.01 -16.58
C VAL A 60 14.18 -12.70 -17.31
N ALA A 61 13.85 -11.70 -16.52
CA ALA A 61 13.57 -10.35 -17.01
C ALA A 61 14.89 -9.60 -17.25
N LYS A 62 15.00 -8.92 -18.39
CA LYS A 62 16.16 -8.08 -18.75
C LYS A 62 15.76 -6.62 -18.66
N LEU A 63 16.40 -5.89 -17.76
CA LEU A 63 16.13 -4.49 -17.50
C LEU A 63 16.85 -3.59 -18.51
N ASN A 64 16.23 -2.46 -18.86
CA ASN A 64 16.89 -1.42 -19.63
C ASN A 64 18.06 -0.82 -18.83
N HIS A 65 17.78 -0.37 -17.59
CA HIS A 65 18.79 0.08 -16.64
C HIS A 65 18.50 -0.46 -15.23
N ALA A 66 19.57 -0.69 -14.46
CA ALA A 66 19.54 -0.82 -13.03
C ALA A 66 20.52 0.21 -12.46
N THR A 67 20.08 1.06 -11.52
CA THR A 67 20.87 2.23 -11.11
C THR A 67 20.52 2.71 -9.71
N THR A 68 21.45 3.42 -9.07
CA THR A 68 21.23 4.21 -7.86
C THR A 68 21.17 5.72 -8.14
N ASP A 69 21.22 6.12 -9.40
CA ASP A 69 21.03 7.50 -9.85
C ASP A 69 19.56 7.72 -10.24
N ILE A 70 18.86 8.50 -9.44
CA ILE A 70 17.43 8.79 -9.64
C ILE A 70 17.17 9.54 -10.93
N GLN A 71 18.04 10.46 -11.32
CA GLN A 71 17.88 11.22 -12.56
C GLN A 71 17.94 10.30 -13.79
N GLN A 72 18.89 9.36 -13.80
CA GLN A 72 18.98 8.35 -14.84
C GLN A 72 17.76 7.43 -14.86
N ALA A 73 17.26 7.06 -13.67
CA ALA A 73 16.14 6.14 -13.56
C ALA A 73 14.84 6.70 -14.17
N ILE A 74 14.50 7.96 -13.86
CA ILE A 74 13.20 8.54 -14.22
C ILE A 74 13.21 9.37 -15.49
N LYS A 75 14.39 9.63 -16.05
CA LYS A 75 14.51 10.40 -17.29
C LYS A 75 13.73 9.71 -18.42
N ASP A 76 12.86 10.46 -19.08
CA ASP A 76 12.02 10.04 -20.20
C ASP A 76 11.09 8.86 -19.93
N ALA A 77 10.92 8.45 -18.65
CA ALA A 77 9.95 7.45 -18.25
C ALA A 77 8.53 8.05 -18.31
N GLU A 78 7.60 7.39 -18.97
CA GLU A 78 6.20 7.82 -19.05
C GLU A 78 5.48 7.61 -17.68
N VAL A 79 5.81 6.50 -17.02
CA VAL A 79 5.24 6.15 -15.71
C VAL A 79 6.36 5.78 -14.74
N ILE A 80 6.28 6.35 -13.54
CA ILE A 80 7.21 6.12 -12.44
C ILE A 80 6.45 5.36 -11.34
N PHE A 81 6.73 4.08 -11.19
CA PHE A 81 6.16 3.25 -10.13
C PHE A 81 7.01 3.35 -8.86
N VAL A 82 6.43 3.86 -7.79
CA VAL A 82 7.07 3.95 -6.47
C VAL A 82 6.62 2.75 -5.64
N ILE A 83 7.52 1.78 -5.48
CA ILE A 83 7.25 0.50 -4.82
C ILE A 83 8.06 0.42 -3.52
N THR A 84 7.73 1.30 -2.60
CA THR A 84 8.35 1.35 -1.27
C THR A 84 7.32 1.18 -0.17
N PRO A 85 7.72 0.76 1.02
CA PRO A 85 6.85 0.88 2.19
C PRO A 85 6.41 2.32 2.40
N ALA A 86 5.27 2.51 3.07
CA ALA A 86 4.68 3.84 3.26
C ALA A 86 5.65 4.84 3.94
N PHE A 87 6.48 4.39 4.87
CA PHE A 87 7.51 5.22 5.51
C PHE A 87 8.64 5.67 4.56
N GLY A 88 8.81 5.00 3.42
CA GLY A 88 9.80 5.35 2.39
C GLY A 88 9.32 6.42 1.40
N HIS A 89 8.02 6.74 1.35
CA HIS A 89 7.46 7.66 0.35
C HIS A 89 8.08 9.05 0.41
N LYS A 90 8.26 9.59 1.62
CA LYS A 90 8.87 10.92 1.80
C LYS A 90 10.30 10.96 1.28
N ALA A 91 11.12 9.97 1.63
CA ALA A 91 12.50 9.88 1.14
C ALA A 91 12.54 9.72 -0.39
N MET A 92 11.65 8.92 -0.95
CA MET A 92 11.55 8.76 -2.40
C MET A 92 11.09 10.06 -3.09
N ALA A 93 10.14 10.80 -2.49
CA ALA A 93 9.73 12.11 -2.99
C ALA A 93 10.88 13.12 -2.95
N GLU A 94 11.69 13.13 -1.89
CA GLU A 94 12.85 14.03 -1.74
C GLU A 94 13.86 13.89 -2.88
N VAL A 95 14.14 12.66 -3.30
CA VAL A 95 15.10 12.40 -4.38
C VAL A 95 14.48 12.50 -5.78
N CYS A 96 13.19 12.12 -5.94
CA CYS A 96 12.52 12.05 -7.23
C CYS A 96 12.04 13.43 -7.71
N VAL A 97 11.40 14.22 -6.84
CA VAL A 97 10.70 15.47 -7.20
C VAL A 97 11.58 16.50 -7.94
N PRO A 98 12.87 16.69 -7.63
CA PRO A 98 13.71 17.63 -8.38
C PRO A 98 13.86 17.34 -9.87
N PHE A 99 13.70 16.08 -10.28
CA PHE A 99 14.01 15.59 -11.63
C PHE A 99 12.78 15.15 -12.44
N ILE A 100 11.56 15.28 -11.88
CA ILE A 100 10.33 14.95 -12.61
C ILE A 100 10.15 15.83 -13.85
N GLN A 101 9.56 15.27 -14.89
CA GLN A 101 9.33 15.92 -16.18
C GLN A 101 7.83 16.10 -16.45
N ASP A 102 7.49 17.05 -17.32
CA ASP A 102 6.10 17.25 -17.73
C ASP A 102 5.53 16.00 -18.42
N GLY A 103 4.26 15.69 -18.12
CA GLY A 103 3.56 14.53 -18.69
C GLY A 103 3.78 13.22 -17.95
N GLN A 104 4.74 13.15 -17.02
CA GLN A 104 4.98 11.92 -16.24
C GLN A 104 3.82 11.60 -15.30
N ILE A 105 3.55 10.31 -15.11
CA ILE A 105 2.60 9.80 -14.11
C ILE A 105 3.41 9.10 -13.03
N ILE A 106 3.26 9.55 -11.78
CA ILE A 106 3.86 8.88 -10.61
C ILE A 106 2.78 7.99 -9.98
N VAL A 107 3.10 6.71 -9.75
CA VAL A 107 2.16 5.74 -9.19
C VAL A 107 2.75 5.10 -7.93
N LEU A 108 2.15 5.37 -6.77
CA LEU A 108 2.54 4.75 -5.50
C LEU A 108 1.79 3.43 -5.32
N MET A 109 2.51 2.35 -5.02
CA MET A 109 1.94 1.01 -4.82
C MET A 109 2.54 0.34 -3.57
N PRO A 110 1.77 0.28 -2.44
CA PRO A 110 0.54 1.01 -2.13
C PRO A 110 0.79 2.49 -1.83
N GLY A 111 -0.26 3.31 -1.91
CA GLY A 111 -0.14 4.74 -1.63
C GLY A 111 -0.30 5.12 -0.17
N SER A 112 -1.34 4.65 0.50
CA SER A 112 -1.65 5.00 1.90
C SER A 112 -1.61 6.52 2.18
N GLY A 113 -2.11 7.34 1.23
CA GLY A 113 -2.06 8.80 1.28
C GLY A 113 -0.70 9.42 0.88
N GLY A 114 0.28 8.62 0.47
CA GLY A 114 1.61 9.10 0.09
C GLY A 114 1.63 10.01 -1.13
N SER A 115 0.63 9.90 -2.02
CA SER A 115 0.45 10.84 -3.13
C SER A 115 0.37 12.30 -2.65
N LEU A 116 -0.28 12.54 -1.50
CA LEU A 116 -0.38 13.88 -0.92
C LEU A 116 0.95 14.36 -0.32
N GLU A 117 1.81 13.45 0.18
CA GLU A 117 3.18 13.81 0.57
C GLU A 117 4.02 14.23 -0.64
N PHE A 118 3.90 13.53 -1.78
CA PHE A 118 4.55 13.94 -3.02
C PHE A 118 4.09 15.33 -3.47
N ILE A 119 2.79 15.61 -3.39
CA ILE A 119 2.23 16.94 -3.71
C ILE A 119 2.76 18.01 -2.76
N ASP A 120 2.84 17.75 -1.46
CA ASP A 120 3.43 18.69 -0.51
C ASP A 120 4.91 18.94 -0.82
N MET A 121 5.67 17.91 -1.16
CA MET A 121 7.07 18.02 -1.57
C MET A 121 7.23 18.86 -2.84
N ILE A 122 6.40 18.63 -3.86
CA ILE A 122 6.38 19.41 -5.11
C ILE A 122 6.15 20.91 -4.81
N LYS A 123 5.17 21.20 -3.94
CA LYS A 123 4.87 22.58 -3.51
C LYS A 123 6.05 23.22 -2.75
N ARG A 124 6.62 22.52 -1.78
CA ARG A 124 7.77 22.99 -0.98
C ARG A 124 9.00 23.27 -1.84
N LYS A 125 9.31 22.37 -2.77
CA LYS A 125 10.43 22.54 -3.71
C LYS A 125 10.11 23.49 -4.87
N LYS A 126 8.89 24.05 -4.93
CA LYS A 126 8.42 24.96 -5.98
C LYS A 126 8.61 24.41 -7.39
N VAL A 127 8.50 23.11 -7.55
CA VAL A 127 8.61 22.44 -8.85
C VAL A 127 7.33 22.70 -9.65
N LYS A 128 7.50 23.28 -10.85
CA LYS A 128 6.39 23.61 -11.75
C LYS A 128 6.41 22.62 -12.91
N ARG A 129 5.73 21.49 -12.75
CA ARG A 129 5.59 20.45 -13.77
C ARG A 129 4.14 20.02 -13.87
N GLU A 130 3.72 19.75 -15.09
CA GLU A 130 2.40 19.19 -15.33
C GLU A 130 2.47 17.66 -15.24
N ILE A 131 2.12 17.13 -14.09
CA ILE A 131 2.13 15.70 -13.80
C ILE A 131 0.78 15.23 -13.28
N ALA A 132 0.60 13.91 -13.20
CA ALA A 132 -0.44 13.28 -12.41
C ALA A 132 0.21 12.35 -11.39
N ILE A 133 -0.39 12.24 -10.20
CA ILE A 133 0.02 11.25 -9.22
C ILE A 133 -1.14 10.30 -9.00
N ALA A 134 -0.88 9.01 -9.04
CA ALA A 134 -1.86 7.99 -8.69
C ALA A 134 -1.38 7.18 -7.50
N GLU A 135 -2.31 6.57 -6.77
CA GLU A 135 -1.98 5.58 -5.78
C GLU A 135 -2.97 4.42 -5.82
N THR A 136 -2.44 3.23 -5.61
CA THR A 136 -3.23 2.00 -5.49
C THR A 136 -3.47 1.66 -4.03
N CYS A 137 -4.56 0.95 -3.74
CA CYS A 137 -4.87 0.52 -2.37
C CYS A 137 -3.84 -0.47 -1.82
N THR A 138 -3.23 -1.30 -2.67
CA THR A 138 -2.25 -2.31 -2.31
C THR A 138 -1.27 -2.54 -3.45
N LEU A 139 -0.30 -3.45 -3.24
CA LEU A 139 0.57 -3.95 -4.31
C LEU A 139 -0.21 -4.84 -5.28
N PRO A 140 0.17 -4.90 -6.58
CA PRO A 140 -0.41 -5.88 -7.50
C PRO A 140 0.00 -7.33 -7.18
N TYR A 141 1.05 -7.51 -6.37
CA TYR A 141 1.63 -8.82 -6.04
C TYR A 141 1.91 -8.98 -4.56
N GLY A 142 1.60 -10.17 -4.02
CA GLY A 142 2.26 -10.69 -2.82
C GLY A 142 3.52 -11.44 -3.25
N ALA A 143 4.69 -10.90 -2.97
CA ALA A 143 5.96 -11.42 -3.44
C ALA A 143 7.01 -11.56 -2.32
N ARG A 144 7.98 -12.45 -2.51
CA ARG A 144 9.12 -12.65 -1.62
C ARG A 144 10.40 -12.84 -2.42
N LEU A 145 11.45 -12.13 -2.03
CA LEU A 145 12.80 -12.38 -2.53
C LEU A 145 13.28 -13.76 -2.03
N LYS A 146 13.83 -14.55 -2.93
CA LYS A 146 14.51 -15.83 -2.65
C LYS A 146 16.03 -15.65 -2.57
N GLY A 147 16.51 -14.49 -2.93
CA GLY A 147 17.90 -14.07 -2.94
C GLY A 147 18.08 -12.85 -3.83
N PRO A 148 19.28 -12.27 -3.92
CA PRO A 148 19.55 -11.10 -4.75
C PRO A 148 19.15 -11.33 -6.21
N GLY A 149 18.28 -10.47 -6.75
CA GLY A 149 17.79 -10.58 -8.12
C GLY A 149 16.93 -11.82 -8.41
N HIS A 150 16.33 -12.45 -7.36
CA HIS A 150 15.42 -13.57 -7.54
C HIS A 150 14.17 -13.38 -6.69
N VAL A 151 13.01 -13.31 -7.31
CA VAL A 151 11.73 -13.06 -6.66
C VAL A 151 10.71 -14.17 -6.99
N SER A 152 9.91 -14.54 -5.98
CA SER A 152 8.76 -15.44 -6.13
C SER A 152 7.48 -14.65 -5.89
N VAL A 153 6.53 -14.74 -6.85
CA VAL A 153 5.19 -14.17 -6.74
C VAL A 153 4.24 -15.24 -6.24
N LEU A 154 3.62 -14.97 -5.10
CA LEU A 154 2.74 -15.90 -4.40
C LEU A 154 1.27 -15.55 -4.57
N ILE A 155 0.95 -14.26 -4.82
CA ILE A 155 -0.41 -13.73 -4.89
C ILE A 155 -0.47 -12.68 -5.99
N ASN A 156 -1.57 -12.69 -6.77
CA ASN A 156 -1.94 -11.61 -7.68
C ASN A 156 -3.19 -10.90 -7.13
N ALA A 157 -3.17 -9.58 -7.07
CA ALA A 157 -4.36 -8.80 -6.74
C ALA A 157 -5.39 -8.93 -7.88
N VAL A 158 -6.62 -9.34 -7.54
CA VAL A 158 -7.71 -9.50 -8.52
C VAL A 158 -8.42 -8.19 -8.83
N ILE A 159 -8.32 -7.22 -7.93
CA ILE A 159 -8.82 -5.85 -8.08
C ILE A 159 -7.83 -4.89 -7.44
N LEU A 160 -7.64 -3.72 -8.08
CA LEU A 160 -6.65 -2.73 -7.64
C LEU A 160 -7.26 -1.32 -7.68
N PRO A 161 -8.10 -0.95 -6.69
CA PRO A 161 -8.63 0.40 -6.55
C PRO A 161 -7.52 1.43 -6.61
N THR A 162 -7.62 2.35 -7.57
CA THR A 162 -6.56 3.31 -7.90
C THR A 162 -7.15 4.72 -7.99
N GLY A 163 -6.69 5.58 -7.10
CA GLY A 163 -7.03 7.00 -7.09
C GLY A 163 -6.02 7.83 -7.86
N VAL A 164 -6.47 8.95 -8.42
CA VAL A 164 -5.64 9.90 -9.15
C VAL A 164 -5.73 11.28 -8.49
N PHE A 165 -4.62 11.98 -8.42
CA PHE A 165 -4.55 13.38 -8.00
C PHE A 165 -3.94 14.26 -9.09
N PRO A 166 -4.58 15.36 -9.48
CA PRO A 166 -5.96 15.72 -9.14
C PRO A 166 -6.96 14.77 -9.82
N SER A 167 -8.06 14.42 -9.14
CA SER A 167 -8.96 13.38 -9.61
C SER A 167 -9.73 13.73 -10.90
N LYS A 168 -9.77 14.98 -11.30
CA LYS A 168 -10.26 15.39 -12.63
C LYS A 168 -9.45 14.76 -13.79
N LYS A 169 -8.22 14.28 -13.54
CA LYS A 169 -7.39 13.55 -14.53
C LYS A 169 -7.66 12.04 -14.57
N THR A 170 -8.56 11.51 -13.74
CA THR A 170 -8.85 10.06 -13.66
C THR A 170 -9.20 9.46 -15.04
N GLY A 171 -10.02 10.14 -15.84
CA GLY A 171 -10.41 9.68 -17.17
C GLY A 171 -9.25 9.59 -18.18
N GLU A 172 -8.17 10.35 -17.97
CA GLU A 172 -6.96 10.30 -18.78
C GLU A 172 -5.95 9.26 -18.26
N VAL A 173 -5.76 9.23 -16.95
CA VAL A 173 -4.67 8.45 -16.31
C VAL A 173 -5.02 6.97 -16.20
N ILE A 174 -6.23 6.63 -15.77
CA ILE A 174 -6.62 5.23 -15.57
C ILE A 174 -6.50 4.36 -16.84
N PRO A 175 -6.93 4.80 -18.03
CA PRO A 175 -6.73 4.02 -19.25
C PRO A 175 -5.24 3.76 -19.57
N LYS A 176 -4.36 4.73 -19.28
CA LYS A 176 -2.90 4.55 -19.44
C LYS A 176 -2.37 3.51 -18.46
N LEU A 177 -2.80 3.55 -17.20
CA LEU A 177 -2.35 2.60 -16.18
C LEU A 177 -2.86 1.18 -16.40
N LYS A 178 -4.04 1.01 -17.00
CA LYS A 178 -4.58 -0.31 -17.39
C LYS A 178 -3.73 -1.07 -18.40
N GLN A 179 -2.84 -0.40 -19.14
CA GLN A 179 -1.88 -1.08 -20.01
C GLN A 179 -0.87 -1.94 -19.25
N PHE A 180 -0.62 -1.59 -17.98
CA PHE A 180 0.29 -2.30 -17.10
C PHE A 180 -0.45 -3.36 -16.26
N TYR A 181 -1.60 -2.99 -15.71
CA TYR A 181 -2.41 -3.83 -14.83
C TYR A 181 -3.90 -3.70 -15.15
N GLN A 182 -4.47 -4.75 -15.76
CA GLN A 182 -5.91 -4.77 -16.11
C GLN A 182 -6.82 -4.73 -14.88
N THR A 183 -6.31 -5.14 -13.72
CA THR A 183 -7.03 -5.14 -12.43
C THR A 183 -7.23 -3.75 -11.85
N ILE A 184 -6.57 -2.71 -12.39
CA ILE A 184 -6.76 -1.32 -11.98
C ILE A 184 -8.23 -0.91 -12.16
N THR A 185 -8.84 -0.50 -11.04
CA THR A 185 -10.21 -0.03 -10.97
C THR A 185 -10.20 1.42 -10.49
N PRO A 186 -10.89 2.36 -11.18
CA PRO A 186 -10.87 3.76 -10.79
C PRO A 186 -11.52 3.96 -9.42
N ALA A 187 -10.80 4.56 -8.50
CA ALA A 187 -11.32 5.14 -7.27
C ALA A 187 -11.68 6.62 -7.53
N LYS A 188 -12.51 7.19 -6.67
CA LYS A 188 -12.98 8.57 -6.78
C LYS A 188 -11.85 9.59 -6.68
N ASP A 189 -10.91 9.31 -5.78
CA ASP A 189 -9.68 10.07 -5.56
C ASP A 189 -8.66 9.22 -4.78
N VAL A 190 -7.51 9.80 -4.46
CA VAL A 190 -6.42 9.09 -3.77
C VAL A 190 -6.77 8.68 -2.33
N LEU A 191 -7.63 9.41 -1.62
CA LEU A 191 -8.04 8.99 -0.28
C LEU A 191 -8.98 7.79 -0.33
N GLU A 192 -9.85 7.65 -1.33
CA GLU A 192 -10.63 6.42 -1.52
C GLU A 192 -9.72 5.22 -1.76
N ALA A 193 -8.67 5.37 -2.57
CA ALA A 193 -7.68 4.31 -2.76
C ALA A 193 -6.96 3.96 -1.44
N ALA A 194 -6.50 4.96 -0.69
CA ALA A 194 -5.84 4.76 0.60
C ALA A 194 -6.73 4.03 1.62
N ILE A 195 -8.00 4.42 1.71
CA ILE A 195 -8.99 3.81 2.61
C ILE A 195 -9.28 2.35 2.23
N ASN A 196 -9.16 2.01 0.95
CA ASN A 196 -9.34 0.64 0.47
C ASN A 196 -8.16 -0.29 0.80
N ASN A 197 -7.07 0.20 1.39
CA ASN A 197 -6.02 -0.67 1.91
C ASN A 197 -6.54 -1.49 3.12
N PRO A 198 -6.59 -2.83 3.06
CA PRO A 198 -7.07 -3.65 4.17
C PRO A 198 -6.03 -3.80 5.29
N ASN A 199 -4.75 -3.61 5.00
CA ASN A 199 -3.65 -3.91 5.93
C ASN A 199 -3.78 -3.19 7.28
N PRO A 200 -4.10 -1.89 7.34
CA PRO A 200 -4.24 -1.17 8.60
C PRO A 200 -5.36 -1.70 9.51
N ILE A 201 -6.34 -2.40 8.93
CA ILE A 201 -7.41 -3.02 9.72
C ILE A 201 -6.96 -4.39 10.25
N VAL A 202 -6.29 -5.17 9.39
CA VAL A 202 -5.99 -6.59 9.66
C VAL A 202 -4.75 -6.76 10.54
N HIS A 203 -3.63 -6.17 10.17
CA HIS A 203 -2.33 -6.48 10.76
C HIS A 203 -2.15 -5.96 12.20
N PRO A 204 -2.45 -4.67 12.51
CA PRO A 204 -2.15 -4.12 13.83
C PRO A 204 -2.91 -4.84 14.94
N VAL A 205 -4.20 -5.08 14.75
CA VAL A 205 -5.05 -5.68 15.80
C VAL A 205 -4.60 -7.10 16.11
N ALA A 206 -4.42 -7.95 15.09
CA ALA A 206 -3.96 -9.32 15.32
C ALA A 206 -2.61 -9.34 16.02
N THR A 207 -1.69 -8.44 15.63
CA THR A 207 -0.35 -8.36 16.20
C THR A 207 -0.38 -7.85 17.64
N LEU A 208 -1.08 -6.75 17.92
CA LEU A 208 -1.13 -6.16 19.27
C LEU A 208 -1.88 -7.04 20.26
N LEU A 209 -2.99 -7.67 19.85
CA LEU A 209 -3.73 -8.59 20.73
C LEU A 209 -2.99 -9.94 20.93
N SER A 210 -2.00 -10.24 20.11
CA SER A 210 -1.08 -11.38 20.29
C SER A 210 0.25 -11.00 20.96
N ALA A 211 0.38 -9.81 21.54
CA ALA A 211 1.64 -9.28 22.07
C ALA A 211 2.35 -10.24 23.04
N THR A 212 1.63 -10.78 24.02
CA THR A 212 2.20 -11.75 24.98
C THR A 212 2.71 -13.01 24.29
N ARG A 213 2.00 -13.50 23.28
CA ARG A 213 2.40 -14.65 22.51
C ARG A 213 3.65 -14.37 21.68
N ILE A 214 3.68 -13.21 21.01
CA ILE A 214 4.82 -12.77 20.21
C ILE A 214 6.08 -12.66 21.04
N GLU A 215 6.03 -11.94 22.15
CA GLU A 215 7.19 -11.71 23.01
C GLU A 215 7.67 -12.99 23.71
N HIS A 216 6.75 -13.87 24.13
CA HIS A 216 7.08 -15.14 24.77
C HIS A 216 7.68 -16.16 23.78
N SER A 217 7.05 -16.33 22.60
CA SER A 217 7.45 -17.34 21.59
C SER A 217 8.43 -16.83 20.55
N ARG A 218 8.69 -15.51 20.48
CA ARG A 218 9.47 -14.87 19.42
C ARG A 218 8.96 -15.22 18.00
N GLY A 219 7.63 -15.19 17.85
CA GLY A 219 6.98 -15.45 16.57
C GLY A 219 6.77 -16.93 16.24
N GLU A 220 7.08 -17.85 17.16
CA GLU A 220 6.82 -19.29 16.97
C GLU A 220 5.32 -19.62 17.16
N PHE A 221 4.48 -19.00 16.34
CA PHE A 221 3.05 -19.27 16.18
C PHE A 221 2.58 -18.78 14.81
N TYR A 222 1.35 -19.11 14.44
CA TYR A 222 0.76 -18.69 13.16
C TYR A 222 -0.26 -17.56 13.41
N LEU A 223 0.10 -16.33 13.04
CA LEU A 223 -0.69 -15.13 13.35
C LEU A 223 -2.15 -15.27 12.90
N TYR A 224 -2.37 -15.68 11.66
CA TYR A 224 -3.72 -15.82 11.11
C TYR A 224 -4.43 -17.10 11.55
N ALA A 225 -3.71 -18.17 11.80
CA ALA A 225 -4.30 -19.43 12.23
C ALA A 225 -4.61 -19.48 13.74
N GLU A 226 -3.83 -18.76 14.56
CA GLU A 226 -3.94 -18.82 16.01
C GLU A 226 -4.35 -17.49 16.64
N GLY A 227 -4.04 -16.36 16.00
CA GLY A 227 -4.34 -15.02 16.50
C GLY A 227 -5.72 -14.47 16.11
N MET A 228 -6.45 -15.14 15.20
CA MET A 228 -7.79 -14.72 14.75
C MET A 228 -8.87 -15.36 15.61
N THR A 229 -9.05 -14.79 16.81
CA THR A 229 -10.08 -15.24 17.77
C THR A 229 -11.37 -14.45 17.62
N PRO A 230 -12.50 -14.88 18.21
CA PRO A 230 -13.77 -14.12 18.21
C PRO A 230 -13.64 -12.69 18.71
N ALA A 231 -12.79 -12.44 19.71
CA ALA A 231 -12.54 -11.08 20.22
C ALA A 231 -11.77 -10.21 19.19
N VAL A 232 -10.79 -10.78 18.52
CA VAL A 232 -10.05 -10.12 17.44
C VAL A 232 -11.01 -9.80 16.28
N ALA A 233 -11.86 -10.73 15.90
CA ALA A 233 -12.85 -10.56 14.84
C ALA A 233 -13.80 -9.39 15.13
N ARG A 234 -14.35 -9.31 16.35
CA ARG A 234 -15.22 -8.18 16.77
C ARG A 234 -14.48 -6.84 16.74
N THR A 235 -13.19 -6.82 17.05
CA THR A 235 -12.38 -5.62 16.94
C THR A 235 -12.23 -5.18 15.46
N TYR A 236 -12.07 -6.12 14.54
CA TYR A 236 -12.08 -5.84 13.10
C TYR A 236 -13.40 -5.25 12.63
N GLU A 237 -14.53 -5.82 13.07
CA GLU A 237 -15.85 -5.28 12.73
C GLU A 237 -15.96 -3.82 13.14
N SER A 238 -15.61 -3.52 14.39
CA SER A 238 -15.65 -2.15 14.91
C SER A 238 -14.78 -1.19 14.10
N LEU A 239 -13.53 -1.57 13.78
CA LEU A 239 -12.66 -0.76 12.91
C LEU A 239 -13.25 -0.57 11.53
N ASN A 240 -13.84 -1.61 10.96
CA ASN A 240 -14.44 -1.54 9.63
C ASN A 240 -15.71 -0.68 9.61
N GLU A 241 -16.52 -0.70 10.66
CA GLU A 241 -17.70 0.18 10.80
C GLU A 241 -17.29 1.66 10.88
N GLU A 242 -16.24 1.98 11.63
CA GLU A 242 -15.68 3.33 11.66
C GLU A 242 -15.18 3.76 10.27
N ARG A 243 -14.48 2.88 9.56
CA ARG A 243 -14.04 3.11 8.17
C ARG A 243 -15.21 3.31 7.21
N LEU A 244 -16.24 2.48 7.28
CA LEU A 244 -17.49 2.61 6.50
C LEU A 244 -18.20 3.92 6.77
N SER A 245 -18.20 4.38 8.02
CA SER A 245 -18.79 5.68 8.38
C SER A 245 -18.07 6.85 7.71
N ILE A 246 -16.73 6.82 7.65
CA ILE A 246 -15.92 7.78 6.88
C ILE A 246 -16.26 7.69 5.40
N CYS A 247 -16.33 6.48 4.83
CA CYS A 247 -16.68 6.27 3.43
C CYS A 247 -18.07 6.84 3.11
N LYS A 248 -19.07 6.61 3.95
CA LYS A 248 -20.42 7.16 3.79
C LYS A 248 -20.41 8.69 3.72
N VAL A 249 -19.65 9.36 4.59
CA VAL A 249 -19.55 10.83 4.60
C VAL A 249 -18.85 11.35 3.35
N MET A 250 -17.81 10.69 2.88
CA MET A 250 -17.08 11.08 1.67
C MET A 250 -17.76 10.64 0.38
N GLY A 251 -18.66 9.68 0.43
CA GLY A 251 -19.26 9.02 -0.71
C GLY A 251 -18.27 8.10 -1.42
N TYR A 252 -17.42 7.43 -0.65
CA TYR A 252 -16.44 6.45 -1.11
C TYR A 252 -17.03 5.04 -1.12
N LYS A 253 -16.43 4.16 -1.92
CA LYS A 253 -16.76 2.75 -2.00
C LYS A 253 -15.63 1.92 -1.40
N LEU A 254 -15.97 0.87 -0.63
CA LEU A 254 -15.03 -0.15 -0.21
C LEU A 254 -15.18 -1.38 -1.11
N TYR A 255 -14.18 -1.61 -1.96
CA TYR A 255 -14.25 -2.63 -3.00
C TYR A 255 -14.16 -4.07 -2.47
N HIS A 256 -13.49 -4.28 -1.33
CA HIS A 256 -13.28 -5.60 -0.73
C HIS A 256 -14.23 -5.90 0.43
N TRP A 257 -14.85 -4.83 1.00
CA TRP A 257 -15.58 -4.90 2.25
C TRP A 257 -17.03 -4.43 2.12
N ASP A 258 -17.40 -3.96 0.92
CA ASP A 258 -18.76 -3.54 0.60
C ASP A 258 -19.65 -4.74 0.20
N ASN A 259 -19.11 -5.94 0.33
CA ASN A 259 -19.90 -7.15 0.16
C ASN A 259 -20.85 -7.27 1.34
N LEU A 260 -22.14 -7.38 1.04
CA LEU A 260 -23.19 -7.68 2.01
C LEU A 260 -22.81 -8.84 2.93
N GLU A 261 -22.07 -9.79 2.40
CA GLU A 261 -21.49 -10.91 3.13
C GLU A 261 -20.66 -10.52 4.35
N PHE A 262 -19.90 -9.43 4.34
CA PHE A 262 -19.13 -9.01 5.51
C PHE A 262 -19.98 -8.27 6.55
N ARG A 263 -21.07 -7.62 6.15
CA ARG A 263 -22.00 -6.90 7.05
C ARG A 263 -22.94 -7.83 7.80
N ASP A 264 -23.35 -8.91 7.17
CA ASP A 264 -24.29 -9.90 7.74
C ASP A 264 -23.57 -10.99 8.53
N TYR A 265 -22.25 -10.88 8.67
CA TYR A 265 -21.50 -11.84 9.45
C TYR A 265 -21.68 -11.64 10.96
N ASN A 266 -22.46 -12.49 11.52
CA ASN A 266 -22.08 -13.12 12.77
C ASN A 266 -20.76 -13.89 12.50
N LEU A 267 -19.63 -13.35 12.95
CA LEU A 267 -18.30 -13.93 12.71
C LEU A 267 -18.10 -15.30 13.37
N GLY A 268 -19.16 -15.86 13.90
CA GLY A 268 -19.20 -17.14 14.56
C GLY A 268 -18.87 -17.03 16.05
N GLU A 269 -19.25 -18.07 16.77
CA GLU A 269 -19.05 -18.20 18.22
C GLU A 269 -17.76 -18.98 18.55
N THR A 270 -17.16 -19.64 17.56
CA THR A 270 -15.94 -20.43 17.72
C THR A 270 -14.74 -19.78 17.03
N GLU A 271 -13.56 -20.10 17.55
CA GLU A 271 -12.29 -19.63 16.95
C GLU A 271 -12.11 -20.15 15.52
N GLU A 272 -12.61 -21.35 15.22
CA GLU A 272 -12.55 -21.95 13.89
C GLU A 272 -13.46 -21.23 12.89
N GLU A 273 -14.68 -20.89 13.29
CA GLU A 273 -15.62 -20.12 12.46
C GLU A 273 -15.12 -18.73 12.20
N CYS A 274 -14.56 -18.05 13.19
CA CYS A 274 -13.96 -16.74 13.03
C CYS A 274 -12.76 -16.77 12.07
N ARG A 275 -11.88 -17.75 12.21
CA ARG A 275 -10.75 -17.93 11.29
C ARG A 275 -11.20 -18.18 9.87
N TYR A 276 -12.14 -19.10 9.69
CA TYR A 276 -12.67 -19.45 8.38
C TYR A 276 -13.25 -18.21 7.69
N ARG A 277 -14.05 -17.44 8.38
CA ARG A 277 -14.72 -16.25 7.83
C ARG A 277 -13.78 -15.09 7.55
N ILE A 278 -12.84 -14.79 8.46
CA ILE A 278 -11.84 -13.74 8.24
C ILE A 278 -10.94 -14.09 7.05
N LEU A 279 -10.44 -15.31 6.98
CA LEU A 279 -9.60 -15.76 5.87
C LEU A 279 -10.37 -15.80 4.55
N ASN A 280 -11.57 -16.32 4.53
CA ASN A 280 -12.35 -16.47 3.30
C ASN A 280 -13.06 -15.20 2.84
N THR A 281 -13.32 -14.23 3.72
CA THR A 281 -14.04 -13.00 3.36
C THR A 281 -13.14 -11.79 3.15
N SER A 282 -12.21 -11.54 4.06
CA SER A 282 -11.39 -10.32 3.98
C SER A 282 -10.13 -10.49 3.14
N MET A 283 -9.50 -11.65 3.22
CA MET A 283 -8.25 -11.92 2.50
C MET A 283 -8.52 -12.59 1.15
N ASP A 284 -9.48 -13.50 1.05
CA ASP A 284 -9.83 -14.15 -0.20
C ASP A 284 -10.58 -13.24 -1.16
N ALA A 285 -11.41 -12.31 -0.66
CA ALA A 285 -12.01 -11.29 -1.51
C ALA A 285 -10.96 -10.40 -2.18
N ALA A 286 -9.82 -10.17 -1.51
CA ALA A 286 -8.71 -9.42 -2.07
C ALA A 286 -7.84 -10.26 -3.02
N PHE A 287 -7.72 -11.56 -2.81
CA PHE A 287 -6.74 -12.43 -3.48
C PHE A 287 -7.33 -13.71 -4.10
N GLY A 288 -8.64 -13.92 -3.97
CA GLY A 288 -9.38 -15.08 -4.53
C GLY A 288 -9.57 -16.24 -3.54
N LYS A 289 -10.63 -17.04 -3.76
CA LYS A 289 -11.04 -18.16 -2.89
C LYS A 289 -9.96 -19.23 -2.69
N ASP A 290 -9.12 -19.42 -3.70
CA ASP A 290 -7.99 -20.35 -3.68
C ASP A 290 -6.70 -19.62 -3.27
N GLY A 291 -6.84 -18.46 -2.66
CA GLY A 291 -5.74 -17.63 -2.21
C GLY A 291 -4.83 -18.39 -1.25
N ILE A 292 -3.55 -18.19 -1.44
CA ILE A 292 -2.48 -18.89 -0.70
C ILE A 292 -2.61 -18.72 0.82
N TYR A 293 -3.32 -17.70 1.29
CA TYR A 293 -3.53 -17.48 2.73
C TYR A 293 -4.50 -18.47 3.38
N ALA A 294 -5.43 -19.07 2.65
CA ALA A 294 -6.32 -20.11 3.17
C ALA A 294 -5.58 -21.39 3.58
N GLY A 295 -4.43 -21.66 2.95
CA GLY A 295 -3.60 -22.86 3.20
C GLY A 295 -2.24 -22.62 3.83
N ILE A 296 -1.75 -21.37 3.88
CA ILE A 296 -0.41 -21.10 4.40
C ILE A 296 -0.46 -20.68 5.87
N LYS A 297 0.17 -21.47 6.70
CA LYS A 297 0.52 -21.13 8.08
C LYS A 297 1.62 -20.06 8.05
N MET A 298 1.23 -18.79 8.03
CA MET A 298 2.19 -17.70 8.14
C MET A 298 2.62 -17.52 9.60
N LYS A 299 3.92 -17.68 9.84
CA LYS A 299 4.51 -17.39 11.15
C LYS A 299 4.18 -15.97 11.60
N GLY A 300 3.95 -15.79 12.88
CA GLY A 300 3.80 -14.48 13.50
C GLY A 300 5.09 -13.65 13.41
N PRO A 301 5.00 -12.34 13.63
CA PRO A 301 6.19 -11.50 13.74
C PRO A 301 7.00 -11.88 14.99
N GLU A 302 8.31 -11.73 14.94
CA GLU A 302 9.21 -12.05 16.06
C GLU A 302 9.13 -11.01 17.19
N HIS A 303 8.67 -9.80 16.88
CA HIS A 303 8.55 -8.68 17.80
C HIS A 303 7.47 -7.69 17.35
N LEU A 304 7.00 -6.83 18.27
CA LEU A 304 5.95 -5.84 17.99
C LEU A 304 6.40 -4.68 17.08
N LYS A 305 7.69 -4.52 16.84
CA LYS A 305 8.23 -3.53 15.90
C LYS A 305 8.27 -4.05 14.46
N ASP A 306 7.51 -5.08 14.15
CA ASP A 306 7.28 -5.53 12.79
C ASP A 306 6.46 -4.51 11.98
N ARG A 307 6.54 -4.58 10.65
CA ARG A 307 5.82 -3.70 9.74
C ARG A 307 4.30 -3.74 9.92
N TYR A 308 3.76 -4.84 10.43
CA TYR A 308 2.34 -4.96 10.75
C TYR A 308 1.86 -3.92 11.77
N VAL A 309 2.78 -3.37 12.57
CA VAL A 309 2.51 -2.27 13.48
C VAL A 309 3.19 -0.98 13.02
N THR A 310 4.50 -1.03 12.72
CA THR A 310 5.30 0.17 12.45
C THR A 310 5.04 0.83 11.09
N GLU A 311 4.31 0.17 10.20
CA GLU A 311 3.81 0.75 8.96
C GLU A 311 2.30 1.01 9.03
N ASP A 312 1.50 0.00 9.38
CA ASP A 312 0.06 0.08 9.23
C ASP A 312 -0.60 1.01 10.25
N VAL A 313 -0.05 1.12 11.47
CA VAL A 313 -0.56 2.07 12.47
C VAL A 313 -0.27 3.52 12.04
N PRO A 314 0.98 3.97 11.83
CA PRO A 314 1.26 5.36 11.52
C PRO A 314 0.77 5.80 10.13
N TYR A 315 0.78 4.92 9.13
CA TYR A 315 0.46 5.30 7.74
C TYR A 315 -0.94 4.88 7.27
N GLY A 316 -1.66 4.11 8.07
CA GLY A 316 -3.00 3.68 7.77
C GLY A 316 -4.01 4.10 8.84
N MET A 317 -3.84 3.62 10.09
CA MET A 317 -4.81 3.92 11.16
C MET A 317 -4.83 5.39 11.55
N VAL A 318 -3.67 6.05 11.66
CA VAL A 318 -3.57 7.50 11.93
C VAL A 318 -4.21 8.31 10.81
N LEU A 319 -4.03 7.90 9.54
CA LEU A 319 -4.70 8.53 8.41
C LEU A 319 -6.23 8.46 8.55
N LEU A 320 -6.77 7.27 8.84
CA LEU A 320 -8.21 7.05 9.02
C LEU A 320 -8.77 7.85 10.19
N SER A 321 -8.11 7.77 11.35
CA SER A 321 -8.56 8.47 12.55
C SER A 321 -8.59 9.99 12.35
N THR A 322 -7.51 10.58 11.87
CA THR A 322 -7.44 12.04 11.67
C THR A 322 -8.32 12.53 10.53
N LEU A 323 -8.64 11.69 9.54
CA LEU A 323 -9.67 11.98 8.55
C LEU A 323 -11.06 11.93 9.17
N GLY A 324 -11.31 10.98 10.08
CA GLY A 324 -12.52 10.91 10.89
C GLY A 324 -12.75 12.21 11.67
N ASP A 325 -11.73 12.69 12.38
CA ASP A 325 -11.78 13.96 13.12
C ASP A 325 -12.13 15.15 12.21
N LEU A 326 -11.47 15.26 11.04
CA LEU A 326 -11.74 16.32 10.07
C LEU A 326 -13.20 16.28 9.56
N LEU A 327 -13.78 15.10 9.45
CA LEU A 327 -15.13 14.88 8.94
C LEU A 327 -16.22 14.85 10.03
N GLY A 328 -15.83 14.92 11.31
CA GLY A 328 -16.75 14.76 12.46
C GLY A 328 -17.28 13.33 12.60
N VAL A 329 -16.51 12.32 12.18
CA VAL A 329 -16.81 10.90 12.32
C VAL A 329 -15.97 10.31 13.45
N PRO A 330 -16.57 9.87 14.57
CA PRO A 330 -15.82 9.25 15.66
C PRO A 330 -15.13 7.95 15.23
N THR A 331 -13.88 7.77 15.69
CA THR A 331 -13.08 6.56 15.43
C THR A 331 -12.45 6.02 16.72
N PRO A 332 -13.26 5.70 17.76
CA PRO A 332 -12.73 5.34 19.07
C PRO A 332 -11.89 4.05 19.05
N THR A 333 -12.23 3.08 18.22
CA THR A 333 -11.48 1.82 18.12
C THR A 333 -10.12 2.03 17.45
N HIS A 334 -10.06 2.80 16.36
CA HIS A 334 -8.76 3.20 15.78
C HIS A 334 -7.90 3.92 16.80
N ASN A 335 -8.48 4.88 17.55
CA ASN A 335 -7.77 5.65 18.56
C ASN A 335 -7.19 4.75 19.66
N ALA A 336 -7.98 3.77 20.14
CA ALA A 336 -7.53 2.81 21.16
C ALA A 336 -6.36 1.95 20.65
N VAL A 337 -6.43 1.45 19.41
CA VAL A 337 -5.37 0.63 18.81
C VAL A 337 -4.11 1.44 18.58
N ILE A 338 -4.21 2.68 18.07
CA ILE A 338 -3.07 3.59 17.90
C ILE A 338 -2.40 3.88 19.23
N GLN A 339 -3.19 4.13 20.29
CA GLN A 339 -2.69 4.41 21.62
C GLN A 339 -1.96 3.20 22.23
N LEU A 340 -2.53 2.00 22.12
CA LEU A 340 -1.88 0.77 22.56
C LEU A 340 -0.58 0.52 21.83
N ALA A 341 -0.56 0.64 20.49
CA ALA A 341 0.64 0.49 19.69
C ALA A 341 1.73 1.49 20.11
N SER A 342 1.35 2.74 20.37
CA SER A 342 2.28 3.80 20.79
C SER A 342 2.93 3.47 22.14
N VAL A 343 2.16 3.01 23.10
CA VAL A 343 2.66 2.60 24.42
C VAL A 343 3.57 1.38 24.31
N MET A 344 3.13 0.33 23.61
CA MET A 344 3.87 -0.93 23.48
C MET A 344 5.21 -0.74 22.76
N ASN A 345 5.25 0.08 21.73
CA ASN A 345 6.48 0.34 20.95
C ASN A 345 7.31 1.51 21.47
N ARG A 346 6.81 2.28 22.46
CA ARG A 346 7.44 3.52 22.95
C ARG A 346 7.69 4.53 21.82
N ILE A 347 6.72 4.67 20.92
CA ILE A 347 6.74 5.60 19.78
C ILE A 347 5.41 6.35 19.79
N ASP A 348 5.45 7.67 19.73
CA ASP A 348 4.23 8.44 19.53
C ASP A 348 3.80 8.37 18.06
N TYR A 349 2.91 7.45 17.76
CA TYR A 349 2.39 7.27 16.40
C TYR A 349 1.44 8.40 15.96
N TRP A 350 0.89 9.17 16.90
CA TRP A 350 0.10 10.35 16.55
C TRP A 350 0.98 11.48 15.96
N GLU A 351 2.17 11.67 16.51
CA GLU A 351 3.11 12.68 16.02
C GLU A 351 3.90 12.20 14.80
N THR A 352 4.28 10.93 14.76
CA THR A 352 5.13 10.38 13.68
C THR A 352 4.32 9.87 12.48
N GLY A 353 3.02 9.64 12.67
CA GLY A 353 2.15 9.07 11.65
C GLY A 353 1.70 10.08 10.59
N ARG A 354 1.23 9.56 9.47
CA ARG A 354 0.70 10.31 8.33
C ARG A 354 -0.76 10.70 8.56
N GLY A 355 -1.00 11.70 9.41
CA GLY A 355 -2.33 12.27 9.59
C GLY A 355 -2.61 13.48 8.70
N MET A 356 -3.80 14.07 8.80
CA MET A 356 -4.21 15.24 8.03
C MET A 356 -3.29 16.44 8.22
N LYS A 357 -2.61 16.54 9.39
CA LYS A 357 -1.61 17.58 9.67
C LYS A 357 -0.37 17.40 8.79
N GLN A 358 0.19 16.21 8.73
CA GLN A 358 1.37 15.86 7.95
C GLN A 358 1.10 15.97 6.44
N LEU A 359 -0.14 15.71 6.03
CA LEU A 359 -0.59 15.88 4.64
C LEU A 359 -0.94 17.33 4.26
N GLY A 360 -0.81 18.29 5.20
CA GLY A 360 -1.05 19.71 4.96
C GLY A 360 -2.53 20.10 4.75
N VAL A 361 -3.47 19.25 5.14
CA VAL A 361 -4.91 19.43 4.92
C VAL A 361 -5.73 19.52 6.21
N SER A 362 -5.12 19.53 7.39
CA SER A 362 -5.82 19.54 8.69
C SER A 362 -6.72 20.75 8.93
N LYS A 363 -6.47 21.87 8.21
CA LYS A 363 -7.30 23.08 8.29
C LYS A 363 -8.43 23.14 7.24
N PHE A 364 -8.62 22.05 6.50
CA PHE A 364 -9.68 21.99 5.51
C PHE A 364 -10.98 21.54 6.17
N ASP A 365 -12.10 22.08 5.68
CA ASP A 365 -13.38 21.44 5.86
C ASP A 365 -13.61 20.38 4.75
N LYS A 366 -14.66 19.61 4.86
CA LYS A 366 -15.03 18.57 3.90
C LYS A 366 -15.14 19.11 2.46
N LYS A 367 -15.71 20.31 2.27
CA LYS A 367 -15.91 20.92 0.94
C LYS A 367 -14.59 21.30 0.32
N ARG A 368 -13.72 21.93 1.11
CA ARG A 368 -12.36 22.31 0.68
C ARG A 368 -11.52 21.08 0.37
N LEU A 369 -11.59 20.04 1.22
CA LEU A 369 -10.87 18.77 0.96
C LEU A 369 -11.31 18.15 -0.37
N LYS A 370 -12.62 18.02 -0.62
CA LYS A 370 -13.14 17.48 -1.88
C LYS A 370 -12.68 18.31 -3.09
N ARG A 371 -12.71 19.64 -3.00
CA ARG A 371 -12.23 20.51 -4.07
C ARG A 371 -10.74 20.33 -4.32
N PHE A 372 -9.95 20.27 -3.25
CA PHE A 372 -8.51 20.03 -3.35
C PHE A 372 -8.19 18.70 -4.04
N LEU A 373 -8.85 17.62 -3.64
CA LEU A 373 -8.67 16.30 -4.27
C LEU A 373 -9.07 16.32 -5.75
N LEU A 374 -10.13 17.06 -6.11
CA LEU A 374 -10.63 17.16 -7.49
C LEU A 374 -9.72 18.02 -8.37
N GLU A 375 -9.36 19.22 -7.90
CA GLU A 375 -8.74 20.27 -8.72
C GLU A 375 -7.21 20.36 -8.52
N GLY A 376 -6.69 19.89 -7.39
CA GLY A 376 -5.28 20.02 -7.02
C GLY A 376 -4.91 21.39 -6.40
N LYS A 377 -5.92 22.21 -6.03
CA LYS A 377 -5.72 23.60 -5.59
C LYS A 377 -6.36 23.86 -4.23
#